data_9b057571c3cc0b0f803947495a5c01b9
#
_entry.id   9b057571c3cc0b0f803947495a5c01b9
#
_cell.length_a   1.000
_cell.length_b   1.000
_cell.length_c   1.000
_cell.angle_alpha   90.00
_cell.angle_beta   90.00
_cell.angle_gamma   90.00
#
_symmetry.space_group_name_H-M   'P 1'
#
loop_
_entity.id
_entity.type
_entity.pdbx_description
1 polymer ?
#
loop_
_entity_poly.entity_id
_entity_poly.type
_entity_poly.pdbx_seq_one_letter_code
_entity_poly.pdbx_strand_id
1 'polypeptide(L)' 'MKELLTDIIKVLVDKPDEVDVTITESENTKIYELRLGDGDVGKVIGKKGRNVSAVRTILAASSAKEGGKRSILEIIE' A
#
# COMPACT_ATOMS: atom_id res chain seq x y z
N MET A 1 6.19 8.89 -1.45
CA MET A 1 5.14 7.98 -0.93
C MET A 1 5.49 6.50 -1.02
N LYS A 2 6.11 6.06 -2.11
CA LYS A 2 6.51 4.66 -2.26
C LYS A 2 7.37 4.17 -1.08
N GLU A 3 8.36 4.96 -0.69
CA GLU A 3 9.27 4.59 0.39
C GLU A 3 8.54 4.53 1.73
N LEU A 4 7.67 5.49 2.00
CA LEU A 4 6.89 5.51 3.23
C LEU A 4 5.93 4.32 3.29
N LEU A 5 5.24 4.03 2.19
CA LEU A 5 4.37 2.87 2.11
C LEU A 5 5.14 1.59 2.38
N THR A 6 6.29 1.42 1.72
CA THR A 6 7.14 0.24 1.91
C THR A 6 7.54 0.09 3.38
N ASP A 7 7.97 1.17 4.02
CA ASP A 7 8.39 1.13 5.42
C ASP A 7 7.24 0.78 6.36
N ILE A 8 6.06 1.32 6.11
CA ILE A 8 4.87 1.00 6.92
C ILE A 8 4.53 -0.49 6.80
N ILE A 9 4.53 -1.02 5.59
CA ILE A 9 4.19 -2.42 5.35
C ILE A 9 5.21 -3.35 6.00
N LYS A 10 6.49 -3.01 5.93
CA LYS A 10 7.55 -3.82 6.54
C LYS A 10 7.40 -3.96 8.06
N VAL A 11 6.81 -2.96 8.70
CA VAL A 11 6.54 -3.02 10.14
C VAL A 11 5.45 -4.05 10.48
N LEU A 12 4.52 -4.27 9.54
CA LEU A 12 3.35 -5.12 9.78
C LEU A 12 3.57 -6.60 9.49
N VAL A 13 4.54 -6.93 8.65
CA VAL A 13 4.70 -8.29 8.11
C VAL A 13 5.79 -9.08 8.79
N ASP A 14 5.75 -10.42 8.62
CA ASP A 14 6.79 -11.31 9.11
C ASP A 14 7.97 -11.45 8.15
N LYS A 15 7.75 -11.15 6.88
CA LYS A 15 8.76 -11.32 5.82
C LYS A 15 9.04 -9.99 5.14
N PRO A 16 9.69 -9.04 5.85
CA PRO A 16 9.92 -7.71 5.29
C PRO A 16 10.77 -7.71 4.02
N ASP A 17 11.65 -8.70 3.85
CA ASP A 17 12.48 -8.81 2.66
C ASP A 17 11.69 -9.14 1.40
N GLU A 18 10.46 -9.60 1.55
CA GLU A 18 9.61 -9.96 0.42
C GLU A 18 8.59 -8.88 0.07
N VAL A 19 8.64 -7.73 0.75
CA VAL A 19 7.77 -6.61 0.44
C VAL A 19 8.31 -5.87 -0.79
N ASP A 20 7.47 -5.69 -1.79
CA ASP A 20 7.80 -4.92 -2.98
C ASP A 20 6.62 -4.06 -3.38
N VAL A 21 6.88 -2.82 -3.73
CA VAL A 21 5.86 -1.86 -4.16
C VAL A 21 6.18 -1.37 -5.56
N THR A 22 5.25 -1.55 -6.47
CA THR A 22 5.34 -1.05 -7.83
C THR A 22 4.25 -0.01 -8.04
N ILE A 23 4.60 1.10 -8.66
CA ILE A 23 3.64 2.19 -8.93
C ILE A 23 3.41 2.28 -10.43
N THR A 24 2.13 2.26 -10.81
CA THR A 24 1.70 2.50 -12.18
C THR A 24 0.83 3.73 -12.20
N GLU A 25 1.13 4.67 -13.08
CA GLU A 25 0.36 5.91 -13.21
C GLU A 25 -0.31 6.01 -14.56
N SER A 26 -1.54 6.51 -14.55
CA SER A 26 -2.24 6.97 -15.72
C SER A 26 -2.60 8.45 -15.50
N GLU A 27 -3.37 9.03 -16.42
CA GLU A 27 -3.73 10.44 -16.33
C GLU A 27 -4.49 10.78 -15.05
N ASN A 28 -5.39 9.89 -14.62
CA ASN A 28 -6.28 10.16 -13.48
C ASN A 28 -6.06 9.25 -12.29
N THR A 29 -5.19 8.25 -12.41
CA THR A 29 -5.08 7.17 -11.41
C THR A 29 -3.64 6.83 -11.14
N LYS A 30 -3.34 6.55 -9.88
CA LYS A 30 -2.05 6.03 -9.45
C LYS A 30 -2.30 4.73 -8.69
N ILE A 31 -1.75 3.63 -9.21
CA ILE A 31 -1.95 2.30 -8.64
C ILE A 31 -0.69 1.87 -7.91
N TYR A 32 -0.84 1.56 -6.64
CA TYR A 32 0.22 0.98 -5.82
C TYR A 32 0.01 -0.52 -5.76
N GLU A 33 0.86 -1.27 -6.44
CA GLU A 33 0.83 -2.73 -6.39
C GLU A 33 1.77 -3.20 -5.30
N LEU A 34 1.20 -3.81 -4.28
CA LEU A 34 1.94 -4.28 -3.12
C LEU A 34 2.08 -5.79 -3.19
N ARG A 35 3.32 -6.27 -3.33
CA ARG A 35 3.63 -7.70 -3.31
C ARG A 35 4.15 -8.07 -1.94
N LEU A 36 3.70 -9.20 -1.44
CA LEU A 36 4.00 -9.66 -0.09
C LEU A 36 4.51 -11.09 -0.10
N GLY A 37 5.19 -11.46 0.96
CA GLY A 37 5.56 -12.84 1.22
C GLY A 37 4.35 -13.68 1.56
N ASP A 38 4.50 -14.98 1.37
CA ASP A 38 3.44 -15.95 1.63
C ASP A 38 2.97 -15.86 3.08
N GLY A 39 1.67 -15.75 3.26
CA GLY A 39 1.05 -15.67 4.59
C GLY A 39 0.98 -14.28 5.20
N ASP A 40 1.53 -13.24 4.56
CA ASP A 40 1.56 -11.89 5.14
C ASP A 40 0.37 -11.00 4.77
N VAL A 41 -0.45 -11.41 3.82
CA VAL A 41 -1.59 -10.59 3.37
C VAL A 41 -2.53 -10.25 4.54
N GLY A 42 -2.84 -11.23 5.38
CA GLY A 42 -3.71 -11.00 6.53
C GLY A 42 -3.17 -9.96 7.51
N LYS A 43 -1.84 -9.88 7.65
CA LYS A 43 -1.20 -8.90 8.53
C LYS A 43 -1.31 -7.47 7.99
N VAL A 44 -1.25 -7.34 6.67
CA VAL A 44 -1.42 -6.03 6.02
C VAL A 44 -2.87 -5.57 6.10
N ILE A 45 -3.81 -6.48 5.88
CA ILE A 45 -5.23 -6.15 5.99
C ILE A 45 -5.57 -5.76 7.42
N GLY A 46 -5.07 -6.54 8.38
CA GLY A 46 -5.31 -6.33 9.79
C GLY A 46 -6.69 -6.75 10.23
N LYS A 47 -6.91 -6.72 11.54
CA LYS A 47 -8.18 -7.12 12.13
C LYS A 47 -9.31 -6.22 11.63
N LYS A 48 -10.33 -6.82 11.05
CA LYS A 48 -11.49 -6.09 10.49
C LYS A 48 -11.10 -5.08 9.41
N GLY A 49 -9.98 -5.31 8.74
CA GLY A 49 -9.52 -4.42 7.68
C GLY A 49 -8.94 -3.10 8.15
N ARG A 50 -8.59 -2.96 9.43
CA ARG A 50 -8.13 -1.68 9.98
C ARG A 50 -6.82 -1.19 9.43
N ASN A 51 -5.86 -2.11 9.21
CA ASN A 51 -4.55 -1.70 8.70
C ASN A 51 -4.64 -1.23 7.26
N VAL A 52 -5.32 -1.98 6.40
CA VAL A 52 -5.46 -1.59 5.00
C VAL A 52 -6.29 -0.32 4.84
N SER A 53 -7.29 -0.13 5.69
CA SER A 53 -8.09 1.10 5.69
C SER A 53 -7.23 2.31 6.05
N ALA A 54 -6.38 2.19 7.06
CA ALA A 54 -5.47 3.26 7.45
C ALA A 54 -4.47 3.59 6.34
N VAL A 55 -3.92 2.58 5.68
CA VAL A 55 -2.99 2.77 4.57
C VAL A 55 -3.69 3.50 3.42
N ARG A 56 -4.91 3.10 3.08
CA ARG A 56 -5.68 3.78 2.03
C ARG A 56 -5.95 5.25 2.37
N THR A 57 -6.19 5.56 3.63
CA THR A 57 -6.38 6.93 4.07
C THR A 57 -5.12 7.76 3.87
N ILE A 58 -3.96 7.21 4.21
CA ILE A 58 -2.67 7.87 4.01
C ILE A 58 -2.43 8.13 2.51
N LEU A 59 -2.69 7.13 1.68
CA LEU A 59 -2.51 7.28 0.23
C LEU A 59 -3.44 8.34 -0.35
N ALA A 60 -4.68 8.38 0.10
CA ALA A 60 -5.65 9.39 -0.36
C ALA A 60 -5.22 10.80 0.03
N ALA A 61 -4.72 10.97 1.25
CA ALA A 61 -4.22 12.26 1.72
C ALA A 61 -3.01 12.71 0.91
N SER A 62 -2.08 11.80 0.63
CA SER A 62 -0.91 12.09 -0.19
C SER A 62 -1.30 12.47 -1.62
N SER A 63 -2.26 11.75 -2.19
CA SER A 63 -2.75 12.03 -3.54
C SER A 63 -3.37 13.41 -3.64
N ALA A 64 -4.18 13.80 -2.66
CA ALA A 64 -4.79 15.13 -2.63
C ALA A 64 -3.73 16.24 -2.62
N LYS A 65 -2.63 16.01 -1.92
CA LYS A 65 -1.53 16.97 -1.85
C LYS A 65 -0.73 17.04 -3.16
N GLU A 66 -0.62 15.92 -3.88
CA GLU A 66 0.25 15.77 -5.05
C GLU A 66 -0.46 15.96 -6.39
N GLY A 67 -1.63 16.55 -6.42
CA GLY A 67 -2.31 16.84 -7.67
C GLY A 67 -3.65 16.15 -7.86
N GLY A 68 -4.10 15.40 -6.88
CA GLY A 68 -5.46 14.89 -6.85
C GLY A 68 -5.74 13.65 -7.67
N LYS A 69 -4.73 12.92 -8.12
CA LYS A 69 -4.96 11.63 -8.77
C LYS A 69 -5.57 10.64 -7.78
N ARG A 70 -6.49 9.82 -8.26
CA ARG A 70 -7.06 8.76 -7.44
C ARG A 70 -6.00 7.71 -7.13
N SER A 71 -5.83 7.40 -5.86
CA SER A 71 -4.91 6.34 -5.41
C SER A 71 -5.64 5.03 -5.23
N ILE A 72 -5.09 3.97 -5.79
CA ILE A 72 -5.61 2.62 -5.66
C ILE A 72 -4.51 1.75 -5.07
N LEU A 73 -4.86 0.92 -4.09
CA LEU A 73 -3.94 -0.05 -3.52
C LEU A 73 -4.38 -1.45 -3.95
N GLU A 74 -3.49 -2.17 -4.61
CA GLU A 74 -3.69 -3.57 -4.96
C GLU A 74 -2.72 -4.43 -4.17
N ILE A 75 -3.22 -5.48 -3.54
CA ILE A 75 -2.41 -6.41 -2.75
C ILE A 75 -2.28 -7.71 -3.54
N ILE A 76 -1.04 -8.12 -3.79
CA ILE A 76 -0.71 -9.31 -4.56
C ILE A 76 0.13 -10.24 -3.68
N GLU A 77 -0.30 -11.47 -3.58
CA GLU A 77 0.40 -12.48 -2.79
C GLU A 77 1.40 -13.28 -3.64
#